data_7c8a0a6ad0b2985465ea00c277f69c4c
#
_entry.id   7c8a0a6ad0b2985465ea00c277f69c4c
#
_cell.length_a   1.000
_cell.length_b   1.000
_cell.length_c   1.000
_cell.angle_alpha   90.00
_cell.angle_beta   90.00
_cell.angle_gamma   90.00
#
_symmetry.space_group_name_H-M   'P 1'
#
loop_
_entity.id
_entity.type
_entity.pdbx_description
1 polymer ?
#
loop_
_entity_poly.entity_id
_entity_poly.type
_entity_poly.pdbx_seq_one_letter_code
_entity_poly.pdbx_strand_id
1 'polypeptide(L)'
;MAKQKKMNKRLKLWLSALLLIVLVVITMSSIFKDFELATFINVISEAKLRYIFISIAMVGLYIFFESFAFKIVMKSLKHKITWRGAIAYSSCDYFFSGITPSATGGQPFQVFYMKKDGVPIHKSTIGILLNTIMYKMVLMVLGLFAICLFPDILTSTGTLGTILFILGFIINVICVVACFMAIYWKSLITKIGHFVIHKLVRFKVFKNADSKIEKFDKKMDDYSRSAHYLNKNRYIGLKLFVVNLLQRVSLFSITYFVYRALVPASSASFLYLISIQIIVALCVDSMPFPGGTGLSELLLSTIYSIVYFGSEKITSALLLTRGINFYFALLLTGLIVLVNHIRLMGKHRSRIDIHEEIEEENEKEVLQ
;
A
#
# COMPACT_ATOMS: atom_id res chain seq x y z
N MET A 1 42.34 19.47 1.71
CA MET A 1 41.35 18.47 2.12
C MET A 1 40.20 19.18 2.83
N ALA A 2 39.08 19.39 2.19
CA ALA A 2 37.93 20.07 2.80
C ALA A 2 37.26 19.13 3.80
N LYS A 3 37.24 19.50 5.09
CA LYS A 3 36.44 18.86 6.13
C LYS A 3 34.98 18.93 5.73
N GLN A 4 34.40 17.81 5.27
CA GLN A 4 32.94 17.71 5.12
C GLN A 4 32.30 17.96 6.49
N LYS A 5 31.70 19.14 6.65
CA LYS A 5 30.95 19.54 7.84
C LYS A 5 29.84 18.52 8.05
N LYS A 6 29.96 17.63 9.02
CA LYS A 6 28.90 16.65 9.38
C LYS A 6 27.64 17.47 9.72
N MET A 7 26.66 17.42 8.86
CA MET A 7 25.39 18.09 9.05
C MET A 7 24.74 17.60 10.34
N ASN A 8 24.31 18.53 11.20
CA ASN A 8 23.73 18.23 12.52
C ASN A 8 22.58 17.22 12.37
N LYS A 9 22.57 16.16 13.21
CA LYS A 9 21.56 15.10 13.19
C LYS A 9 20.13 15.67 13.27
N ARG A 10 19.93 16.73 14.05
CA ARG A 10 18.65 17.47 14.16
C ARG A 10 18.24 18.09 12.83
N LEU A 11 19.17 18.75 12.13
CA LEU A 11 18.91 19.37 10.83
C LEU A 11 18.51 18.32 9.79
N LYS A 12 19.15 17.13 9.77
CA LYS A 12 18.77 16.02 8.87
C LYS A 12 17.34 15.54 9.12
N LEU A 13 16.92 15.47 10.39
CA LEU A 13 15.55 15.07 10.73
C LEU A 13 14.52 16.09 10.23
N TRP A 14 14.75 17.38 10.46
CA TRP A 14 13.88 18.44 9.97
C TRP A 14 13.83 18.51 8.44
N LEU A 15 14.97 18.36 7.78
CA LEU A 15 15.02 18.29 6.31
C LEU A 15 14.26 17.07 5.76
N SER A 16 14.33 15.91 6.41
CA SER A 16 13.58 14.72 5.97
C SER A 16 12.07 14.90 6.16
N ALA A 17 11.63 15.58 7.22
CA ALA A 17 10.22 15.89 7.42
C ALA A 17 9.72 16.95 6.43
N LEU A 18 10.49 18.00 6.21
CA LEU A 18 10.18 19.03 5.23
C LEU A 18 10.08 18.42 3.82
N LEU A 19 11.03 17.58 3.43
CA LEU A 19 11.02 16.92 2.14
C LEU A 19 9.78 16.03 1.99
N LEU A 20 9.39 15.29 3.04
CA LEU A 20 8.16 14.48 3.02
C LEU A 20 6.92 15.38 2.86
N ILE A 21 6.83 16.47 3.63
CA ILE A 21 5.71 17.41 3.54
C ILE A 21 5.64 18.04 2.14
N VAL A 22 6.75 18.49 1.59
CA VAL A 22 6.82 19.06 0.25
C VAL A 22 6.39 18.04 -0.80
N LEU A 23 6.88 16.79 -0.70
CA LEU A 23 6.50 15.72 -1.62
C LEU A 23 5.00 15.41 -1.51
N VAL A 24 4.45 15.35 -0.30
CA VAL A 24 3.00 15.18 -0.07
C VAL A 24 2.22 16.33 -0.69
N VAL A 25 2.61 17.57 -0.44
CA VAL A 25 1.91 18.76 -0.97
C VAL A 25 1.96 18.79 -2.50
N ILE A 26 3.13 18.58 -3.10
CA ILE A 26 3.27 18.60 -4.57
C ILE A 26 2.40 17.48 -5.19
N THR A 27 2.47 16.26 -4.63
CA THR A 27 1.71 15.12 -5.16
C THR A 27 0.21 15.33 -4.97
N MET A 28 -0.21 15.82 -3.80
CA MET A 28 -1.62 16.15 -3.56
C MET A 28 -2.09 17.25 -4.51
N SER A 29 -1.35 18.34 -4.67
CA SER A 29 -1.69 19.41 -5.61
C SER A 29 -1.83 18.88 -7.05
N SER A 30 -0.95 17.96 -7.46
CA SER A 30 -1.02 17.36 -8.79
C SER A 30 -2.23 16.44 -8.95
N ILE A 31 -2.52 15.59 -7.95
CA ILE A 31 -3.64 14.64 -7.99
C ILE A 31 -5.00 15.37 -7.89
N PHE A 32 -5.07 16.44 -7.08
CA PHE A 32 -6.30 17.21 -6.89
C PHE A 32 -6.49 18.32 -7.94
N LYS A 33 -5.56 18.50 -8.87
CA LYS A 33 -5.64 19.57 -9.87
C LYS A 33 -6.93 19.48 -10.72
N ASP A 34 -7.33 18.28 -11.07
CA ASP A 34 -8.51 18.00 -11.88
C ASP A 34 -9.76 17.67 -11.04
N PHE A 35 -9.66 17.80 -9.70
CA PHE A 35 -10.77 17.51 -8.79
C PHE A 35 -11.60 18.78 -8.53
N GLU A 36 -12.79 18.83 -9.14
CA GLU A 36 -13.72 19.93 -8.97
C GLU A 36 -14.45 19.85 -7.62
N LEU A 37 -13.88 20.49 -6.59
CA LEU A 37 -14.42 20.47 -5.23
C LEU A 37 -15.87 21.00 -5.16
N ALA A 38 -16.20 22.05 -5.93
CA ALA A 38 -17.56 22.61 -5.98
C ALA A 38 -18.57 21.60 -6.50
N THR A 39 -18.27 20.92 -7.60
CA THR A 39 -19.08 19.85 -8.19
C THR A 39 -19.24 18.69 -7.21
N PHE A 40 -18.17 18.31 -6.51
CA PHE A 40 -18.21 17.25 -5.50
C PHE A 40 -19.13 17.59 -4.32
N ILE A 41 -19.10 18.84 -3.80
CA ILE A 41 -19.98 19.30 -2.72
C ILE A 41 -21.45 19.28 -3.18
N ASN A 42 -21.74 19.74 -4.40
CA ASN A 42 -23.09 19.72 -4.94
C ASN A 42 -23.63 18.27 -5.05
N VAL A 43 -22.82 17.34 -5.55
CA VAL A 43 -23.19 15.92 -5.63
C VAL A 43 -23.45 15.31 -4.25
N ILE A 44 -22.68 15.68 -3.23
CA ILE A 44 -22.92 15.22 -1.84
C ILE A 44 -24.25 15.78 -1.32
N SER A 45 -24.61 17.03 -1.63
CA SER A 45 -25.84 17.64 -1.14
C SER A 45 -27.11 16.96 -1.68
N GLU A 46 -27.04 16.37 -2.88
CA GLU A 46 -28.13 15.61 -3.51
C GLU A 46 -28.16 14.14 -3.09
N ALA A 47 -27.05 13.61 -2.55
CA ALA A 47 -26.92 12.22 -2.19
C ALA A 47 -27.52 11.90 -0.81
N LYS A 48 -27.99 10.67 -0.60
CA LYS A 48 -28.40 10.20 0.73
C LYS A 48 -27.18 10.03 1.66
N LEU A 49 -26.97 10.99 2.53
CA LEU A 49 -25.80 11.08 3.43
C LEU A 49 -25.50 9.81 4.22
N ARG A 50 -26.54 9.05 4.66
CA ARG A 50 -26.34 7.79 5.38
C ARG A 50 -25.42 6.81 4.63
N TYR A 51 -25.55 6.70 3.31
CA TYR A 51 -24.74 5.80 2.49
C TYR A 51 -23.32 6.36 2.27
N ILE A 52 -23.18 7.69 2.24
CA ILE A 52 -21.87 8.34 2.22
C ILE A 52 -21.08 8.02 3.49
N PHE A 53 -21.70 8.15 4.68
CA PHE A 53 -21.05 7.79 5.94
C PHE A 53 -20.68 6.29 6.01
N ILE A 54 -21.54 5.40 5.48
CA ILE A 54 -21.20 3.97 5.39
C ILE A 54 -20.00 3.77 4.45
N SER A 55 -19.95 4.46 3.32
CA SER A 55 -18.81 4.38 2.39
C SER A 55 -17.50 4.82 3.06
N ILE A 56 -17.53 5.89 3.85
CA ILE A 56 -16.38 6.35 4.64
C ILE A 56 -15.98 5.30 5.69
N ALA A 57 -16.96 4.69 6.36
CA ALA A 57 -16.69 3.59 7.31
C ALA A 57 -16.03 2.38 6.63
N MET A 58 -16.38 2.08 5.37
CA MET A 58 -15.75 1.01 4.59
C MET A 58 -14.25 1.27 4.34
N VAL A 59 -13.84 2.53 4.14
CA VAL A 59 -12.42 2.91 4.10
C VAL A 59 -11.73 2.60 5.42
N GLY A 60 -12.36 2.93 6.53
CA GLY A 60 -11.85 2.59 7.87
C GLY A 60 -11.70 1.07 8.07
N LEU A 61 -12.69 0.28 7.65
CA LEU A 61 -12.65 -1.18 7.70
C LEU A 61 -11.54 -1.75 6.79
N TYR A 62 -11.33 -1.19 5.61
CA TYR A 62 -10.23 -1.55 4.73
C TYR A 62 -8.88 -1.40 5.45
N ILE A 63 -8.60 -0.23 6.03
CA ILE A 63 -7.35 0.03 6.77
C ILE A 63 -7.24 -0.89 7.99
N PHE A 64 -8.34 -1.14 8.69
CA PHE A 64 -8.37 -2.04 9.85
C PHE A 64 -8.00 -3.48 9.46
N PHE A 65 -8.63 -4.06 8.44
CA PHE A 65 -8.35 -5.42 8.01
C PHE A 65 -6.92 -5.58 7.47
N GLU A 66 -6.40 -4.60 6.76
CA GLU A 66 -5.00 -4.61 6.33
C GLU A 66 -4.04 -4.58 7.51
N SER A 67 -4.30 -3.71 8.49
CA SER A 67 -3.53 -3.65 9.73
C SER A 67 -3.60 -4.96 10.52
N PHE A 68 -4.77 -5.60 10.51
CA PHE A 68 -4.97 -6.89 11.15
C PHE A 68 -4.19 -8.01 10.45
N ALA A 69 -4.17 -8.02 9.10
CA ALA A 69 -3.33 -8.94 8.33
C ALA A 69 -1.86 -8.79 8.71
N PHE A 70 -1.34 -7.56 8.80
CA PHE A 70 0.03 -7.30 9.26
C PHE A 70 0.29 -7.82 10.68
N LYS A 71 -0.65 -7.66 11.61
CA LYS A 71 -0.50 -8.21 12.97
C LYS A 71 -0.42 -9.74 12.95
N ILE A 72 -1.22 -10.40 12.13
CA ILE A 72 -1.19 -11.87 11.99
C ILE A 72 0.17 -12.30 11.44
N VAL A 73 0.64 -11.68 10.36
CA VAL A 73 1.93 -11.99 9.74
C VAL A 73 3.09 -11.78 10.70
N MET A 74 3.16 -10.61 11.34
CA MET A 74 4.26 -10.31 12.27
C MET A 74 4.27 -11.24 13.47
N LYS A 75 3.09 -11.58 14.02
CA LYS A 75 2.96 -12.57 15.09
C LYS A 75 3.50 -13.96 14.66
N SER A 76 3.25 -14.38 13.43
CA SER A 76 3.75 -15.64 12.88
C SER A 76 5.26 -15.66 12.73
N LEU A 77 5.86 -14.50 12.43
CA LEU A 77 7.30 -14.28 12.37
C LEU A 77 7.92 -14.05 13.76
N LYS A 78 7.18 -14.37 14.84
CA LYS A 78 7.62 -14.18 16.23
C LYS A 78 8.06 -12.73 16.51
N HIS A 79 7.30 -11.76 15.98
CA HIS A 79 7.52 -10.35 16.25
C HIS A 79 6.18 -9.65 16.54
N LYS A 80 6.06 -9.06 17.73
CA LYS A 80 4.84 -8.36 18.13
C LYS A 80 4.90 -6.90 17.67
N ILE A 81 3.89 -6.45 16.95
CA ILE A 81 3.69 -5.04 16.60
C ILE A 81 2.46 -4.48 17.29
N THR A 82 2.50 -3.20 17.63
CA THR A 82 1.34 -2.50 18.20
C THR A 82 0.28 -2.23 17.14
N TRP A 83 -0.97 -2.01 17.56
CA TRP A 83 -2.02 -1.59 16.62
C TRP A 83 -1.69 -0.27 15.92
N ARG A 84 -1.14 0.70 16.67
CA ARG A 84 -0.69 1.98 16.09
C ARG A 84 0.36 1.77 15.00
N GLY A 85 1.34 0.90 15.25
CA GLY A 85 2.33 0.53 14.24
C GLY A 85 1.70 -0.13 13.03
N ALA A 86 0.83 -1.12 13.22
CA ALA A 86 0.15 -1.82 12.12
C ALA A 86 -0.64 -0.85 11.24
N ILE A 87 -1.46 0.03 11.84
CA ILE A 87 -2.23 1.06 11.13
C ILE A 87 -1.30 2.01 10.36
N ALA A 88 -0.19 2.44 10.98
CA ALA A 88 0.76 3.31 10.33
C ALA A 88 1.45 2.64 9.12
N TYR A 89 1.79 1.34 9.22
CA TYR A 89 2.43 0.60 8.13
C TYR A 89 1.46 0.34 6.98
N SER A 90 0.21 -0.03 7.26
CA SER A 90 -0.83 -0.19 6.25
C SER A 90 -1.15 1.13 5.55
N SER A 91 -1.27 2.22 6.32
CA SER A 91 -1.47 3.57 5.77
C SER A 91 -0.29 4.02 4.92
N CYS A 92 0.94 3.65 5.31
CA CYS A 92 2.14 3.95 4.55
C CYS A 92 2.13 3.24 3.19
N ASP A 93 1.73 1.97 3.15
CA ASP A 93 1.60 1.24 1.89
C ASP A 93 0.57 1.89 0.97
N TYR A 94 -0.64 2.13 1.47
CA TYR A 94 -1.71 2.75 0.68
C TYR A 94 -1.31 4.12 0.13
N PHE A 95 -0.79 5.00 1.01
CA PHE A 95 -0.41 6.36 0.66
C PHE A 95 0.69 6.39 -0.40
N PHE A 96 1.82 5.74 -0.16
CA PHE A 96 2.94 5.77 -1.10
C PHE A 96 2.67 4.97 -2.39
N SER A 97 1.87 3.92 -2.32
CA SER A 97 1.39 3.23 -3.53
C SER A 97 0.48 4.13 -4.37
N GLY A 98 -0.40 4.89 -3.74
CA GLY A 98 -1.32 5.79 -4.43
C GLY A 98 -0.64 6.95 -5.16
N ILE A 99 0.52 7.43 -4.65
CA ILE A 99 1.25 8.57 -5.22
C ILE A 99 2.41 8.19 -6.13
N THR A 100 2.74 6.89 -6.24
CA THR A 100 3.87 6.43 -7.07
C THR A 100 3.40 5.62 -8.27
N PRO A 101 4.08 5.72 -9.41
CA PRO A 101 3.77 4.90 -10.57
C PRO A 101 3.84 3.40 -10.25
N SER A 102 2.88 2.62 -10.76
CA SER A 102 2.78 1.17 -10.54
C SER A 102 2.78 0.74 -9.07
N ALA A 103 2.32 1.61 -8.16
CA ALA A 103 2.28 1.37 -6.72
C ALA A 103 3.64 0.95 -6.11
N THR A 104 4.76 1.36 -6.71
CA THR A 104 6.12 0.87 -6.35
C THR A 104 6.65 1.44 -5.05
N GLY A 105 6.11 2.57 -4.57
CA GLY A 105 6.60 3.26 -3.37
C GLY A 105 6.11 2.64 -2.06
N GLY A 106 4.95 2.01 -2.02
CA GLY A 106 4.32 1.55 -0.78
C GLY A 106 5.22 0.64 0.05
N GLN A 107 5.62 -0.48 -0.51
CA GLN A 107 6.42 -1.50 0.18
C GLN A 107 7.79 -1.00 0.68
N PRO A 108 8.61 -0.28 -0.12
CA PRO A 108 9.89 0.26 0.37
C PRO A 108 9.73 1.23 1.54
N PHE A 109 8.75 2.14 1.48
CA PHE A 109 8.47 3.06 2.59
C PHE A 109 7.93 2.33 3.82
N GLN A 110 7.13 1.30 3.65
CA GLN A 110 6.64 0.44 4.72
C GLN A 110 7.80 -0.24 5.45
N VAL A 111 8.75 -0.87 4.73
CA VAL A 111 9.99 -1.43 5.32
C VAL A 111 10.78 -0.36 6.06
N PHE A 112 10.90 0.84 5.50
CA PHE A 112 11.62 1.94 6.12
C PHE A 112 11.02 2.35 7.48
N TYR A 113 9.70 2.51 7.57
CA TYR A 113 9.04 2.87 8.83
C TYR A 113 9.07 1.71 9.84
N MET A 114 8.87 0.47 9.39
CA MET A 114 9.00 -0.72 10.24
C MET A 114 10.40 -0.82 10.84
N LYS A 115 11.45 -0.58 10.04
CA LYS A 115 12.84 -0.54 10.52
C LYS A 115 13.05 0.55 11.56
N LYS A 116 12.51 1.75 11.36
CA LYS A 116 12.61 2.84 12.34
C LYS A 116 11.93 2.51 13.67
N ASP A 117 10.87 1.73 13.66
CA ASP A 117 10.21 1.20 14.87
C ASP A 117 10.93 0.00 15.51
N GLY A 118 12.02 -0.48 14.89
CA GLY A 118 12.85 -1.58 15.43
C GLY A 118 12.47 -2.97 14.89
N VAL A 119 11.60 -3.06 13.88
CA VAL A 119 11.28 -4.33 13.23
C VAL A 119 12.47 -4.76 12.35
N PRO A 120 12.99 -5.99 12.48
CA PRO A 120 14.07 -6.48 11.63
C PRO A 120 13.66 -6.49 10.15
N ILE A 121 14.55 -6.01 9.26
CA ILE A 121 14.26 -5.87 7.82
C ILE A 121 13.81 -7.19 7.19
N HIS A 122 14.47 -8.32 7.52
CA HIS A 122 14.12 -9.62 6.99
C HIS A 122 12.68 -10.03 7.34
N LYS A 123 12.20 -9.73 8.56
CA LYS A 123 10.81 -9.99 8.97
C LYS A 123 9.84 -9.05 8.28
N SER A 124 10.19 -7.76 8.15
CA SER A 124 9.38 -6.78 7.42
C SER A 124 9.19 -7.20 5.99
N THR A 125 10.28 -7.54 5.28
CA THR A 125 10.23 -7.93 3.86
C THR A 125 9.39 -9.20 3.65
N ILE A 126 9.63 -10.25 4.44
CA ILE A 126 8.84 -11.50 4.34
C ILE A 126 7.36 -11.23 4.62
N GLY A 127 7.08 -10.43 5.65
CA GLY A 127 5.71 -10.10 6.02
C GLY A 127 4.96 -9.34 4.93
N ILE A 128 5.61 -8.38 4.29
CA ILE A 128 5.07 -7.61 3.19
C ILE A 128 4.84 -8.51 1.97
N LEU A 129 5.83 -9.31 1.58
CA LEU A 129 5.70 -10.22 0.44
C LEU A 129 4.56 -11.23 0.65
N LEU A 130 4.43 -11.80 1.85
CA LEU A 130 3.35 -12.74 2.15
C LEU A 130 1.98 -12.06 2.08
N ASN A 131 1.83 -10.86 2.62
CA ASN A 131 0.58 -10.10 2.52
C ASN A 131 0.27 -9.76 1.05
N THR A 132 1.28 -9.39 0.26
CA THR A 132 1.13 -9.11 -1.18
C THR A 132 0.65 -10.34 -1.95
N ILE A 133 1.21 -11.54 -1.67
CA ILE A 133 0.74 -12.79 -2.27
C ILE A 133 -0.75 -12.99 -1.97
N MET A 134 -1.14 -12.85 -0.71
CA MET A 134 -2.51 -13.13 -0.28
C MET A 134 -3.51 -12.16 -0.89
N TYR A 135 -3.20 -10.85 -0.89
CA TYR A 135 -4.12 -9.88 -1.48
C TYR A 135 -4.26 -10.04 -3.01
N LYS A 136 -3.16 -10.36 -3.72
CA LYS A 136 -3.23 -10.61 -5.16
C LYS A 136 -3.98 -11.91 -5.49
N MET A 137 -3.79 -12.95 -4.70
CA MET A 137 -4.60 -14.18 -4.83
C MET A 137 -6.08 -13.90 -4.62
N VAL A 138 -6.44 -13.12 -3.59
CA VAL A 138 -7.83 -12.72 -3.35
C VAL A 138 -8.38 -11.93 -4.53
N LEU A 139 -7.63 -10.96 -5.06
CA LEU A 139 -8.06 -10.16 -6.20
C LEU A 139 -8.32 -11.02 -7.45
N MET A 140 -7.42 -11.98 -7.74
CA MET A 140 -7.59 -12.92 -8.85
C MET A 140 -8.82 -13.82 -8.67
N VAL A 141 -9.01 -14.38 -7.47
CA VAL A 141 -10.18 -15.24 -7.16
C VAL A 141 -11.47 -14.44 -7.29
N LEU A 142 -11.52 -13.23 -6.73
CA LEU A 142 -12.68 -12.35 -6.87
C LEU A 142 -12.92 -11.95 -8.34
N GLY A 143 -11.85 -11.70 -9.11
CA GLY A 143 -11.97 -11.38 -10.54
C GLY A 143 -12.57 -12.51 -11.35
N LEU A 144 -12.10 -13.75 -11.13
CA LEU A 144 -12.67 -14.94 -11.76
C LEU A 144 -14.15 -15.15 -11.36
N PHE A 145 -14.45 -14.99 -10.07
CA PHE A 145 -15.83 -15.08 -9.57
C PHE A 145 -16.74 -14.03 -10.20
N ALA A 146 -16.26 -12.78 -10.31
CA ALA A 146 -17.00 -11.69 -10.93
C ALA A 146 -17.35 -11.96 -12.40
N ILE A 147 -16.38 -12.47 -13.18
CA ILE A 147 -16.63 -12.81 -14.61
C ILE A 147 -17.56 -14.01 -14.74
N CYS A 148 -17.42 -15.02 -13.88
CA CYS A 148 -18.31 -16.21 -13.94
C CYS A 148 -19.77 -15.83 -13.64
N LEU A 149 -20.01 -14.89 -12.74
CA LEU A 149 -21.37 -14.46 -12.40
C LEU A 149 -21.94 -13.39 -13.34
N PHE A 150 -21.10 -12.47 -13.80
CA PHE A 150 -21.50 -11.28 -14.54
C PHE A 150 -20.55 -11.02 -15.73
N PRO A 151 -20.56 -11.89 -16.75
CA PRO A 151 -19.69 -11.73 -17.92
C PRO A 151 -19.99 -10.47 -18.74
N ASP A 152 -21.21 -9.96 -18.64
CA ASP A 152 -21.69 -8.73 -19.26
C ASP A 152 -20.88 -7.49 -18.83
N ILE A 153 -20.38 -7.46 -17.60
CA ILE A 153 -19.54 -6.37 -17.12
C ILE A 153 -18.25 -6.27 -17.95
N LEU A 154 -17.59 -7.40 -18.22
CA LEU A 154 -16.37 -7.39 -19.01
C LEU A 154 -16.63 -7.11 -20.48
N THR A 155 -17.67 -7.71 -21.06
CA THR A 155 -18.04 -7.48 -22.46
C THR A 155 -18.43 -6.02 -22.73
N SER A 156 -19.04 -5.34 -21.74
CA SER A 156 -19.39 -3.92 -21.83
C SER A 156 -18.18 -2.98 -21.93
N THR A 157 -17.02 -3.41 -21.42
CA THR A 157 -15.77 -2.62 -21.56
C THR A 157 -15.12 -2.76 -22.93
N GLY A 158 -15.67 -3.59 -23.81
CA GLY A 158 -15.16 -3.86 -25.14
C GLY A 158 -13.82 -4.56 -25.17
N THR A 159 -13.18 -4.56 -26.33
CA THR A 159 -11.88 -5.23 -26.54
C THR A 159 -10.77 -4.70 -25.63
N LEU A 160 -10.76 -3.38 -25.39
CA LEU A 160 -9.74 -2.75 -24.52
C LEU A 160 -9.83 -3.29 -23.08
N GLY A 161 -11.03 -3.30 -22.48
CA GLY A 161 -11.20 -3.80 -21.12
C GLY A 161 -10.87 -5.29 -21.00
N THR A 162 -11.23 -6.09 -22.00
CA THR A 162 -10.88 -7.52 -22.03
C THR A 162 -9.36 -7.73 -22.08
N ILE A 163 -8.63 -6.99 -22.93
CA ILE A 163 -7.18 -7.04 -23.01
C ILE A 163 -6.55 -6.63 -21.66
N LEU A 164 -7.01 -5.52 -21.08
CA LEU A 164 -6.51 -5.03 -19.79
C LEU A 164 -6.77 -6.02 -18.65
N PHE A 165 -7.93 -6.70 -18.67
CA PHE A 165 -8.25 -7.73 -17.69
C PHE A 165 -7.28 -8.93 -17.79
N ILE A 166 -7.05 -9.45 -18.99
CA ILE A 166 -6.13 -10.57 -19.25
C ILE A 166 -4.70 -10.17 -18.85
N LEU A 167 -4.24 -9.00 -19.28
CA LEU A 167 -2.91 -8.47 -18.91
C LEU A 167 -2.79 -8.30 -17.39
N GLY A 168 -3.77 -7.69 -16.75
CA GLY A 168 -3.80 -7.52 -15.30
C GLY A 168 -3.75 -8.86 -14.58
N PHE A 169 -4.52 -9.85 -15.03
CA PHE A 169 -4.49 -11.19 -14.47
C PHE A 169 -3.11 -11.85 -14.60
N ILE A 170 -2.51 -11.83 -15.80
CA ILE A 170 -1.18 -12.40 -16.06
C ILE A 170 -0.11 -11.71 -15.20
N ILE A 171 -0.12 -10.38 -15.12
CA ILE A 171 0.85 -9.63 -14.31
C ILE A 171 0.69 -9.97 -12.82
N ASN A 172 -0.54 -10.13 -12.33
CA ASN A 172 -0.79 -10.54 -10.95
C ASN A 172 -0.27 -11.97 -10.68
N VAL A 173 -0.44 -12.92 -11.61
CA VAL A 173 0.14 -14.27 -11.51
C VAL A 173 1.67 -14.21 -11.45
N ILE A 174 2.29 -13.46 -12.36
CA ILE A 174 3.76 -13.27 -12.38
C ILE A 174 4.23 -12.67 -11.05
N CYS A 175 3.54 -11.67 -10.53
CA CYS A 175 3.88 -11.02 -9.26
C CYS A 175 3.78 -12.02 -8.08
N VAL A 176 2.72 -12.83 -8.01
CA VAL A 176 2.55 -13.87 -6.98
C VAL A 176 3.70 -14.88 -7.04
N VAL A 177 4.02 -15.38 -8.24
CA VAL A 177 5.13 -16.32 -8.45
C VAL A 177 6.46 -15.69 -8.05
N ALA A 178 6.72 -14.43 -8.46
CA ALA A 178 7.94 -13.71 -8.10
C ALA A 178 8.07 -13.50 -6.58
N CYS A 179 6.99 -13.10 -5.90
CA CYS A 179 6.97 -12.95 -4.45
C CYS A 179 7.17 -14.30 -3.73
N PHE A 180 6.58 -15.38 -4.26
CA PHE A 180 6.76 -16.72 -3.72
C PHE A 180 8.20 -17.19 -3.86
N MET A 181 8.79 -17.00 -5.05
CA MET A 181 10.21 -17.27 -5.29
C MET A 181 11.10 -16.44 -4.36
N ALA A 182 10.74 -15.17 -4.15
CA ALA A 182 11.46 -14.28 -3.24
C ALA A 182 11.41 -14.75 -1.78
N ILE A 183 10.34 -15.41 -1.33
CA ILE A 183 10.26 -15.95 0.03
C ILE A 183 11.03 -17.27 0.18
N TYR A 184 10.90 -18.17 -0.78
CA TYR A 184 11.32 -19.57 -0.61
C TYR A 184 12.61 -19.94 -1.36
N TRP A 185 13.01 -19.19 -2.39
CA TRP A 185 14.17 -19.53 -3.19
C TRP A 185 15.40 -18.67 -2.81
N LYS A 186 15.98 -18.98 -1.63
CA LYS A 186 17.16 -18.29 -1.08
C LYS A 186 18.29 -18.16 -2.10
N SER A 187 18.63 -19.25 -2.83
CA SER A 187 19.73 -19.25 -3.78
C SER A 187 19.57 -18.21 -4.89
N LEU A 188 18.34 -18.01 -5.40
CA LEU A 188 18.05 -17.00 -6.42
C LEU A 188 18.29 -15.61 -5.88
N ILE A 189 17.77 -15.29 -4.69
CA ILE A 189 17.92 -13.97 -4.08
C ILE A 189 19.37 -13.67 -3.75
N THR A 190 20.10 -14.68 -3.25
CA THR A 190 21.54 -14.53 -2.98
C THR A 190 22.30 -14.22 -4.26
N LYS A 191 22.05 -14.93 -5.35
CA LYS A 191 22.68 -14.66 -6.66
C LYS A 191 22.38 -13.25 -7.17
N ILE A 192 21.11 -12.83 -7.11
CA ILE A 192 20.69 -11.47 -7.51
C ILE A 192 21.36 -10.42 -6.61
N GLY A 193 21.40 -10.64 -5.30
CA GLY A 193 22.04 -9.74 -4.34
C GLY A 193 23.54 -9.58 -4.61
N HIS A 194 24.26 -10.67 -4.84
CA HIS A 194 25.68 -10.64 -5.21
C HIS A 194 25.90 -9.87 -6.53
N PHE A 195 25.09 -10.15 -7.54
CA PHE A 195 25.15 -9.42 -8.82
C PHE A 195 24.96 -7.91 -8.63
N VAL A 196 23.97 -7.50 -7.85
CA VAL A 196 23.70 -6.09 -7.55
C VAL A 196 24.86 -5.47 -6.77
N ILE A 197 25.41 -6.16 -5.75
CA ILE A 197 26.55 -5.66 -4.97
C ILE A 197 27.76 -5.46 -5.88
N HIS A 198 28.10 -6.44 -6.71
CA HIS A 198 29.22 -6.32 -7.65
C HIS A 198 29.02 -5.15 -8.63
N LYS A 199 27.80 -4.96 -9.13
CA LYS A 199 27.48 -3.84 -10.02
C LYS A 199 27.63 -2.48 -9.33
N LEU A 200 27.16 -2.36 -8.06
CA LEU A 200 27.32 -1.13 -7.26
C LEU A 200 28.78 -0.84 -6.90
N VAL A 201 29.61 -1.87 -6.66
CA VAL A 201 31.06 -1.69 -6.48
C VAL A 201 31.71 -1.20 -7.77
N ARG A 202 31.31 -1.77 -8.92
CA ARG A 202 31.80 -1.31 -10.25
C ARG A 202 31.46 0.16 -10.51
N PHE A 203 30.29 0.62 -10.06
CA PHE A 203 29.89 2.04 -10.11
C PHE A 203 30.46 2.91 -8.98
N LYS A 204 31.45 2.40 -8.21
CA LYS A 204 32.11 3.10 -7.07
C LYS A 204 31.16 3.57 -5.97
N VAL A 205 29.95 3.00 -5.87
CA VAL A 205 29.01 3.28 -4.78
C VAL A 205 29.46 2.61 -3.48
N PHE A 206 30.09 1.44 -3.57
CA PHE A 206 30.70 0.72 -2.45
C PHE A 206 32.21 0.56 -2.65
N LYS A 207 32.96 0.65 -1.54
CA LYS A 207 34.44 0.52 -1.59
C LYS A 207 34.94 -0.93 -1.54
N ASN A 208 34.22 -1.85 -0.86
CA ASN A 208 34.63 -3.25 -0.65
C ASN A 208 33.47 -4.20 -0.95
N ALA A 209 33.60 -5.08 -1.93
CA ALA A 209 32.61 -6.09 -2.29
C ALA A 209 32.47 -7.18 -1.22
N ASP A 210 33.60 -7.77 -0.80
CA ASP A 210 33.62 -8.96 0.07
C ASP A 210 32.96 -8.72 1.42
N SER A 211 33.29 -7.61 2.09
CA SER A 211 32.65 -7.22 3.36
C SER A 211 31.13 -6.94 3.23
N LYS A 212 30.66 -6.52 2.04
CA LYS A 212 29.23 -6.31 1.80
C LYS A 212 28.51 -7.61 1.50
N ILE A 213 29.16 -8.52 0.77
CA ILE A 213 28.66 -9.86 0.46
C ILE A 213 28.51 -10.67 1.74
N GLU A 214 29.56 -10.73 2.58
CA GLU A 214 29.50 -11.44 3.87
C GLU A 214 28.35 -10.95 4.77
N LYS A 215 28.18 -9.61 4.88
CA LYS A 215 27.08 -9.02 5.64
C LYS A 215 25.71 -9.30 5.03
N PHE A 216 25.64 -9.41 3.71
CA PHE A 216 24.41 -9.74 2.99
C PHE A 216 24.06 -11.22 3.23
N ASP A 217 25.02 -12.14 3.11
CA ASP A 217 24.81 -13.58 3.29
C ASP A 217 24.35 -13.90 4.73
N LYS A 218 24.95 -13.27 5.73
CA LYS A 218 24.49 -13.37 7.13
C LYS A 218 23.03 -12.95 7.31
N LYS A 219 22.60 -11.87 6.62
CA LYS A 219 21.21 -11.43 6.63
C LYS A 219 20.29 -12.36 5.86
N MET A 220 20.80 -13.04 4.81
CA MET A 220 20.05 -14.04 4.05
C MET A 220 19.81 -15.32 4.86
N ASP A 221 20.70 -15.67 5.79
CA ASP A 221 20.46 -16.78 6.73
C ASP A 221 19.33 -16.46 7.71
N ASP A 222 19.29 -15.24 8.25
CA ASP A 222 18.18 -14.78 9.10
C ASP A 222 16.86 -14.72 8.33
N TYR A 223 16.90 -14.31 7.06
CA TYR A 223 15.77 -14.30 6.14
C TYR A 223 15.23 -15.71 5.93
N SER A 224 16.09 -16.65 5.55
CA SER A 224 15.71 -18.06 5.31
C SER A 224 15.12 -18.73 6.56
N ARG A 225 15.70 -18.48 7.74
CA ARG A 225 15.14 -18.96 9.02
C ARG A 225 13.74 -18.41 9.27
N SER A 226 13.52 -17.12 8.98
CA SER A 226 12.20 -16.50 9.15
C SER A 226 11.16 -17.04 8.17
N ALA A 227 11.53 -17.30 6.92
CA ALA A 227 10.66 -17.94 5.94
C ALA A 227 10.26 -19.36 6.37
N HIS A 228 11.17 -20.12 6.99
CA HIS A 228 10.87 -21.46 7.47
C HIS A 228 9.82 -21.49 8.60
N TYR A 229 9.72 -20.45 9.43
CA TYR A 229 8.67 -20.37 10.45
C TYR A 229 7.26 -20.30 9.86
N LEU A 230 7.09 -19.76 8.65
CA LEU A 230 5.79 -19.70 7.97
C LEU A 230 5.29 -21.11 7.61
N ASN A 231 6.19 -22.01 7.20
CA ASN A 231 5.83 -23.37 6.79
C ASN A 231 5.28 -24.22 7.94
N LYS A 232 5.65 -23.91 9.18
CA LYS A 232 5.15 -24.65 10.37
C LYS A 232 3.68 -24.37 10.69
N ASN A 233 3.11 -23.27 10.15
CA ASN A 233 1.74 -22.86 10.45
C ASN A 233 0.88 -22.78 9.18
N ARG A 234 0.39 -23.93 8.71
CA ARG A 234 -0.41 -24.06 7.47
C ARG A 234 -1.68 -23.19 7.45
N TYR A 235 -2.24 -22.87 8.63
CA TYR A 235 -3.46 -22.06 8.73
C TYR A 235 -3.22 -20.55 8.56
N ILE A 236 -1.97 -20.10 8.55
CA ILE A 236 -1.67 -18.67 8.35
C ILE A 236 -2.13 -18.19 6.98
N GLY A 237 -1.86 -18.94 5.91
CA GLY A 237 -2.30 -18.60 4.57
C GLY A 237 -3.81 -18.41 4.49
N LEU A 238 -4.57 -19.36 5.05
CA LEU A 238 -6.04 -19.29 5.06
C LEU A 238 -6.54 -18.08 5.88
N LYS A 239 -5.98 -17.83 7.06
CA LYS A 239 -6.35 -16.66 7.87
C LYS A 239 -6.08 -15.35 7.15
N LEU A 240 -4.92 -15.24 6.50
CA LEU A 240 -4.57 -14.05 5.72
C LEU A 240 -5.46 -13.91 4.48
N PHE A 241 -5.79 -15.01 3.81
CA PHE A 241 -6.71 -15.00 2.68
C PHE A 241 -8.08 -14.44 3.09
N VAL A 242 -8.67 -14.94 4.19
CA VAL A 242 -9.97 -14.45 4.68
C VAL A 242 -9.89 -12.98 5.09
N VAL A 243 -8.84 -12.56 5.78
CA VAL A 243 -8.70 -11.15 6.20
C VAL A 243 -8.51 -10.23 4.99
N ASN A 244 -7.71 -10.64 4.01
CA ASN A 244 -7.55 -9.88 2.75
C ASN A 244 -8.84 -9.89 1.91
N LEU A 245 -9.64 -10.96 1.98
CA LEU A 245 -10.97 -10.99 1.35
C LEU A 245 -11.89 -9.93 1.96
N LEU A 246 -11.98 -9.89 3.30
CA LEU A 246 -12.76 -8.88 4.02
C LEU A 246 -12.27 -7.45 3.71
N GLN A 247 -10.96 -7.28 3.66
CA GLN A 247 -10.31 -6.02 3.28
C GLN A 247 -10.76 -5.56 1.88
N ARG A 248 -10.67 -6.44 0.87
CA ARG A 248 -11.05 -6.11 -0.51
C ARG A 248 -12.55 -5.88 -0.66
N VAL A 249 -13.37 -6.73 -0.05
CA VAL A 249 -14.83 -6.56 -0.05
C VAL A 249 -15.21 -5.22 0.60
N SER A 250 -14.55 -4.81 1.69
CA SER A 250 -14.79 -3.48 2.29
C SER A 250 -14.53 -2.35 1.30
N LEU A 251 -13.39 -2.36 0.60
CA LEU A 251 -13.05 -1.33 -0.37
C LEU A 251 -14.02 -1.31 -1.57
N PHE A 252 -14.34 -2.47 -2.12
CA PHE A 252 -15.20 -2.59 -3.30
C PHE A 252 -16.67 -2.30 -2.98
N SER A 253 -17.11 -2.51 -1.73
CA SER A 253 -18.46 -2.16 -1.27
C SER A 253 -18.77 -0.66 -1.34
N ILE A 254 -17.76 0.20 -1.38
CA ILE A 254 -17.93 1.65 -1.54
C ILE A 254 -18.77 1.94 -2.80
N THR A 255 -18.50 1.26 -3.90
CA THR A 255 -19.26 1.40 -5.16
C THR A 255 -20.75 1.12 -4.97
N TYR A 256 -21.10 0.08 -4.21
CA TYR A 256 -22.50 -0.21 -3.87
C TYR A 256 -23.16 0.90 -3.04
N PHE A 257 -22.49 1.36 -2.00
CA PHE A 257 -23.05 2.39 -1.13
C PHE A 257 -23.14 3.74 -1.83
N VAL A 258 -22.19 4.09 -2.70
CA VAL A 258 -22.29 5.27 -3.57
C VAL A 258 -23.48 5.15 -4.51
N TYR A 259 -23.68 3.98 -5.12
CA TYR A 259 -24.86 3.74 -5.96
C TYR A 259 -26.17 3.95 -5.18
N ARG A 260 -26.28 3.39 -3.96
CA ARG A 260 -27.44 3.57 -3.08
C ARG A 260 -27.62 5.02 -2.59
N ALA A 261 -26.55 5.80 -2.55
CA ALA A 261 -26.62 7.22 -2.22
C ALA A 261 -27.30 8.03 -3.33
N LEU A 262 -27.02 7.70 -4.60
CA LEU A 262 -27.51 8.41 -5.78
C LEU A 262 -28.83 7.85 -6.33
N VAL A 263 -29.05 6.53 -6.20
CA VAL A 263 -30.23 5.81 -6.72
C VAL A 263 -30.88 4.94 -5.63
N PRO A 264 -31.52 5.55 -4.64
CA PRO A 264 -32.00 4.82 -3.45
C PRO A 264 -33.07 3.77 -3.74
N ALA A 265 -33.90 3.99 -4.77
CA ALA A 265 -35.01 3.13 -5.12
C ALA A 265 -34.61 1.95 -6.04
N SER A 266 -33.34 1.84 -6.42
CA SER A 266 -32.88 0.78 -7.31
C SER A 266 -32.85 -0.59 -6.66
N SER A 267 -33.10 -1.65 -7.42
CA SER A 267 -32.99 -3.05 -7.07
C SER A 267 -31.64 -3.67 -7.45
N ALA A 268 -30.65 -2.86 -7.86
CA ALA A 268 -29.35 -3.38 -8.30
C ALA A 268 -28.68 -4.23 -7.23
N SER A 269 -28.21 -5.41 -7.62
CA SER A 269 -27.59 -6.39 -6.73
C SER A 269 -26.28 -5.87 -6.15
N PHE A 270 -26.05 -6.13 -4.84
CA PHE A 270 -24.78 -5.87 -4.18
C PHE A 270 -23.61 -6.56 -4.91
N LEU A 271 -23.78 -7.84 -5.26
CA LEU A 271 -22.73 -8.62 -5.94
C LEU A 271 -22.40 -8.05 -7.33
N TYR A 272 -23.39 -7.59 -8.06
CA TYR A 272 -23.18 -6.97 -9.38
C TYR A 272 -22.33 -5.70 -9.26
N LEU A 273 -22.69 -4.80 -8.36
CA LEU A 273 -21.99 -3.51 -8.20
C LEU A 273 -20.56 -3.64 -7.66
N ILE A 274 -20.32 -4.58 -6.74
CA ILE A 274 -18.94 -4.83 -6.32
C ILE A 274 -18.10 -5.52 -7.40
N SER A 275 -18.73 -6.36 -8.26
CA SER A 275 -18.03 -7.01 -9.37
C SER A 275 -17.51 -6.01 -10.39
N ILE A 276 -18.18 -4.88 -10.60
CA ILE A 276 -17.68 -3.77 -11.40
C ILE A 276 -16.32 -3.30 -10.87
N GLN A 277 -16.26 -2.99 -9.58
CA GLN A 277 -15.03 -2.49 -8.96
C GLN A 277 -13.92 -3.56 -8.92
N ILE A 278 -14.27 -4.84 -8.76
CA ILE A 278 -13.32 -5.95 -8.80
C ILE A 278 -12.66 -6.06 -10.18
N ILE A 279 -13.46 -6.04 -11.25
CA ILE A 279 -12.96 -6.14 -12.64
C ILE A 279 -12.08 -4.93 -12.96
N VAL A 280 -12.52 -3.72 -12.64
CA VAL A 280 -11.72 -2.50 -12.84
C VAL A 280 -10.42 -2.56 -12.04
N ALA A 281 -10.48 -2.98 -10.76
CA ALA A 281 -9.28 -3.12 -9.93
C ALA A 281 -8.28 -4.10 -10.55
N LEU A 282 -8.73 -5.25 -11.07
CA LEU A 282 -7.83 -6.23 -11.70
C LEU A 282 -7.20 -5.68 -12.98
N CYS A 283 -7.95 -4.90 -13.78
CA CYS A 283 -7.43 -4.25 -14.98
C CYS A 283 -6.34 -3.23 -14.68
N VAL A 284 -6.41 -2.56 -13.52
CA VAL A 284 -5.62 -1.36 -13.23
C VAL A 284 -4.51 -1.57 -12.20
N ASP A 285 -4.63 -2.58 -11.32
CA ASP A 285 -3.77 -2.81 -10.15
C ASP A 285 -2.26 -2.81 -10.45
N SER A 286 -1.87 -3.26 -11.63
CA SER A 286 -0.45 -3.37 -12.01
C SER A 286 -0.04 -2.41 -13.14
N MET A 287 -0.89 -1.46 -13.49
CA MET A 287 -0.61 -0.51 -14.58
C MET A 287 0.30 0.64 -14.12
N PRO A 288 1.11 1.24 -15.02
CA PRO A 288 2.11 2.25 -14.67
C PRO A 288 1.53 3.64 -14.35
N PHE A 289 0.28 3.71 -13.92
CA PHE A 289 -0.40 4.96 -13.57
C PHE A 289 -0.52 5.10 -12.04
N PRO A 290 -0.15 6.27 -11.46
CA PRO A 290 -0.32 6.51 -10.02
C PRO A 290 -1.79 6.33 -9.61
N GLY A 291 -2.05 5.45 -8.63
CA GLY A 291 -3.41 5.16 -8.17
C GLY A 291 -4.39 4.69 -9.25
N GLY A 292 -3.89 4.27 -10.43
CA GLY A 292 -4.69 3.86 -11.57
C GLY A 292 -5.50 5.01 -12.21
N THR A 293 -5.14 6.27 -11.93
CA THR A 293 -5.85 7.46 -12.42
C THR A 293 -5.89 7.50 -13.95
N GLY A 294 -6.98 8.00 -14.51
CA GLY A 294 -7.28 8.04 -15.94
C GLY A 294 -7.88 6.71 -16.44
N LEU A 295 -7.18 5.60 -16.26
CA LEU A 295 -7.66 4.30 -16.77
C LEU A 295 -8.84 3.74 -15.95
N SER A 296 -8.80 3.89 -14.63
CA SER A 296 -9.94 3.47 -13.79
C SER A 296 -11.19 4.31 -14.05
N GLU A 297 -11.03 5.61 -14.26
CA GLU A 297 -12.13 6.52 -14.60
C GLU A 297 -12.73 6.16 -15.97
N LEU A 298 -11.89 5.86 -16.96
CA LEU A 298 -12.33 5.43 -18.29
C LEU A 298 -13.15 4.13 -18.22
N LEU A 299 -12.64 3.11 -17.54
CA LEU A 299 -13.35 1.83 -17.40
C LEU A 299 -14.65 1.99 -16.59
N LEU A 300 -14.58 2.72 -15.46
CA LEU A 300 -15.76 2.98 -14.64
C LEU A 300 -16.82 3.78 -15.39
N SER A 301 -16.45 4.81 -16.15
CA SER A 301 -17.42 5.59 -16.94
C SER A 301 -18.14 4.73 -17.98
N THR A 302 -17.41 3.85 -18.66
CA THR A 302 -17.97 2.91 -19.64
C THR A 302 -18.97 1.96 -18.99
N ILE A 303 -18.65 1.36 -17.84
CA ILE A 303 -19.55 0.43 -17.15
C ILE A 303 -20.72 1.17 -16.49
N TYR A 304 -20.47 2.35 -15.91
CA TYR A 304 -21.52 3.16 -15.28
C TYR A 304 -22.54 3.69 -16.29
N SER A 305 -22.18 3.85 -17.57
CA SER A 305 -23.14 4.21 -18.61
C SER A 305 -24.30 3.19 -18.75
N ILE A 306 -24.03 1.93 -18.38
CA ILE A 306 -25.02 0.85 -18.39
C ILE A 306 -25.83 0.82 -17.10
N VAL A 307 -25.16 1.03 -15.95
CA VAL A 307 -25.75 0.89 -14.61
C VAL A 307 -26.59 2.11 -14.22
N TYR A 308 -26.11 3.30 -14.59
CA TYR A 308 -26.80 4.56 -14.32
C TYR A 308 -27.54 5.04 -15.59
N PHE A 309 -28.79 4.72 -15.71
CA PHE A 309 -29.64 5.18 -16.81
C PHE A 309 -29.74 6.72 -16.84
N GLY A 310 -28.80 7.37 -17.56
CA GLY A 310 -28.71 8.81 -17.70
C GLY A 310 -27.32 9.38 -17.46
N SER A 311 -26.84 10.21 -18.38
CA SER A 311 -25.48 10.76 -18.39
C SER A 311 -25.12 11.62 -17.16
N GLU A 312 -26.09 12.34 -16.59
CA GLU A 312 -25.86 13.23 -15.44
C GLU A 312 -25.38 12.51 -14.17
N LYS A 313 -25.88 11.28 -13.92
CA LYS A 313 -25.49 10.51 -12.72
C LYS A 313 -24.15 9.79 -12.85
N ILE A 314 -23.63 9.57 -14.04
CA ILE A 314 -22.36 8.90 -14.28
C ILE A 314 -21.21 9.72 -13.66
N THR A 315 -21.16 11.01 -13.98
CA THR A 315 -20.13 11.92 -13.44
C THR A 315 -20.21 11.99 -11.92
N SER A 316 -21.42 12.11 -11.36
CA SER A 316 -21.64 12.11 -9.90
C SER A 316 -21.17 10.81 -9.24
N ALA A 317 -21.46 9.66 -9.85
CA ALA A 317 -21.06 8.36 -9.36
C ALA A 317 -19.53 8.18 -9.40
N LEU A 318 -18.88 8.62 -10.48
CA LEU A 318 -17.43 8.61 -10.61
C LEU A 318 -16.77 9.49 -9.55
N LEU A 319 -17.23 10.74 -9.41
CA LEU A 319 -16.70 11.70 -8.43
C LEU A 319 -16.84 11.16 -7.01
N LEU A 320 -18.01 10.64 -6.61
CA LEU A 320 -18.22 10.09 -5.28
C LEU A 320 -17.39 8.81 -5.05
N THR A 321 -17.39 7.89 -6.02
CA THR A 321 -16.63 6.64 -5.87
C THR A 321 -15.15 6.93 -5.73
N ARG A 322 -14.57 7.72 -6.63
CA ARG A 322 -13.14 8.09 -6.56
C ARG A 322 -12.85 9.04 -5.41
N GLY A 323 -13.77 9.96 -5.12
CA GLY A 323 -13.68 10.87 -3.98
C GLY A 323 -13.50 10.13 -2.66
N ILE A 324 -14.23 9.05 -2.46
CA ILE A 324 -14.19 8.29 -1.21
C ILE A 324 -13.09 7.20 -1.24
N ASN A 325 -13.09 6.33 -2.26
CA ASN A 325 -12.19 5.17 -2.25
C ASN A 325 -10.74 5.52 -2.55
N PHE A 326 -10.47 6.64 -3.20
CA PHE A 326 -9.10 7.06 -3.52
C PHE A 326 -8.70 8.36 -2.84
N TYR A 327 -9.36 9.50 -3.13
CA TYR A 327 -8.93 10.80 -2.61
C TYR A 327 -9.04 10.91 -1.08
N PHE A 328 -10.20 10.55 -0.52
CA PHE A 328 -10.39 10.57 0.94
C PHE A 328 -9.47 9.56 1.64
N ALA A 329 -9.38 8.33 1.12
CA ALA A 329 -8.49 7.31 1.67
C ALA A 329 -7.01 7.73 1.61
N LEU A 330 -6.59 8.39 0.53
CA LEU A 330 -5.24 8.91 0.36
C LEU A 330 -4.93 10.03 1.37
N LEU A 331 -5.85 10.97 1.56
CA LEU A 331 -5.72 12.04 2.57
C LEU A 331 -5.65 11.45 3.99
N LEU A 332 -6.55 10.54 4.33
CA LEU A 332 -6.59 9.90 5.66
C LEU A 332 -5.30 9.14 5.94
N THR A 333 -4.85 8.32 5.00
CA THR A 333 -3.61 7.54 5.16
C THR A 333 -2.38 8.42 5.17
N GLY A 334 -2.34 9.49 4.37
CA GLY A 334 -1.29 10.51 4.38
C GLY A 334 -1.16 11.21 5.74
N LEU A 335 -2.29 11.59 6.35
CA LEU A 335 -2.31 12.16 7.71
C LEU A 335 -1.77 11.17 8.75
N ILE A 336 -2.17 9.90 8.68
CA ILE A 336 -1.67 8.85 9.58
C ILE A 336 -0.16 8.68 9.42
N VAL A 337 0.34 8.67 8.18
CA VAL A 337 1.79 8.59 7.89
C VAL A 337 2.53 9.78 8.46
N LEU A 338 2.00 10.99 8.28
CA LEU A 338 2.60 12.23 8.81
C LEU A 338 2.69 12.20 10.34
N VAL A 339 1.59 11.86 11.02
CA VAL A 339 1.56 11.73 12.49
C VAL A 339 2.57 10.68 12.96
N ASN A 340 2.64 9.52 12.29
CA ASN A 340 3.63 8.49 12.62
C ASN A 340 5.06 8.94 12.37
N HIS A 341 5.31 9.71 11.30
CA HIS A 341 6.64 10.26 11.00
C HIS A 341 7.10 11.22 12.10
N ILE A 342 6.23 12.15 12.53
CA ILE A 342 6.50 13.09 13.63
C ILE A 342 6.80 12.33 14.94
N ARG A 343 6.01 11.31 15.26
CA ARG A 343 6.23 10.45 16.42
C ARG A 343 7.60 9.80 16.42
N LEU A 344 8.01 9.24 15.28
CA LEU A 344 9.30 8.58 15.14
C LEU A 344 10.48 9.54 15.20
N MET A 345 10.28 10.78 14.75
CA MET A 345 11.26 11.85 14.94
C MET A 345 11.46 12.17 16.42
N GLY A 346 10.36 12.32 17.18
CA GLY A 346 10.40 12.56 18.63
C GLY A 346 11.13 11.44 19.39
N LYS A 347 10.81 10.17 19.07
CA LYS A 347 11.47 9.00 19.66
C LYS A 347 12.98 8.93 19.35
N HIS A 348 13.37 9.35 18.15
CA HIS A 348 14.79 9.39 17.77
C HIS A 348 15.53 10.54 18.45
N ARG A 349 14.86 11.68 18.64
CA ARG A 349 15.37 12.83 19.38
C ARG A 349 15.67 12.47 20.83
N SER A 350 14.72 11.87 21.55
CA SER A 350 14.92 11.46 22.95
C SER A 350 16.11 10.49 23.12
N ARG A 351 16.33 9.59 22.15
CA ARG A 351 17.49 8.68 22.18
C ARG A 351 18.83 9.40 21.95
N ILE A 352 18.83 10.48 21.15
CA ILE A 352 20.03 11.29 20.92
C ILE A 352 20.34 12.10 22.16
N ASP A 353 19.33 12.76 22.73
CA ASP A 353 19.47 13.58 23.92
C ASP A 353 20.00 12.75 25.12
N ILE A 354 19.47 11.53 25.35
CA ILE A 354 19.97 10.60 26.37
C ILE A 354 21.43 10.15 26.09
N HIS A 355 21.80 9.92 24.83
CA HIS A 355 23.18 9.53 24.48
C HIS A 355 24.17 10.68 24.67
N GLU A 356 23.74 11.90 24.35
CA GLU A 356 24.55 13.10 24.59
C GLU A 356 24.73 13.36 26.11
N GLU A 357 23.69 13.16 26.93
CA GLU A 357 23.77 13.25 28.40
C GLU A 357 24.72 12.20 28.99
N ILE A 358 24.64 10.93 28.54
CA ILE A 358 25.56 9.87 29.02
C ILE A 358 27.02 10.12 28.58
N GLU A 359 27.24 10.64 27.35
CA GLU A 359 28.57 11.01 26.90
C GLU A 359 29.15 12.17 27.74
N GLU A 360 28.34 13.18 28.09
CA GLU A 360 28.74 14.29 28.96
C GLU A 360 29.00 13.84 30.41
N GLU A 361 28.24 12.90 30.97
CA GLU A 361 28.51 12.33 32.30
C GLU A 361 29.80 11.53 32.31
N ASN A 362 30.05 10.67 31.32
CA ASN A 362 31.27 9.89 31.21
C ASN A 362 32.53 10.79 31.03
N GLU A 363 32.42 11.89 30.26
CA GLU A 363 33.51 12.86 30.12
C GLU A 363 33.82 13.57 31.45
N LYS A 364 32.82 13.86 32.28
CA LYS A 364 33.00 14.47 33.62
C LYS A 364 33.63 13.49 34.61
N GLU A 365 33.27 12.19 34.55
CA GLU A 365 33.88 11.15 35.39
C GLU A 365 35.36 10.89 35.04
N VAL A 366 35.74 11.04 33.79
CA VAL A 366 37.14 10.86 33.33
C VAL A 366 38.04 12.06 33.71
N LEU A 367 37.41 13.23 33.96
CA LEU A 367 38.12 14.46 34.35
C LEU A 367 38.27 14.66 35.88
N GLN A 368 37.67 13.78 36.71
CA GLN A 368 37.85 13.67 38.16
C GLN A 368 38.83 12.56 38.49
#